data_2e57c9cdae8512460a219b6bc401d1dc
#
_entry.id   2e57c9cdae8512460a219b6bc401d1dc
#
_cell.length_a   1.000
_cell.length_b   1.000
_cell.length_c   1.000
_cell.angle_alpha   90.00
_cell.angle_beta   90.00
_cell.angle_gamma   90.00
#
_symmetry.space_group_name_H-M   'P 1'
#
loop_
_entity.id
_entity.type
_entity.pdbx_description
1 polymer ?
#
loop_
_entity_poly.entity_id
_entity_poly.type
_entity_poly.pdbx_seq_one_letter_code
_entity_poly.pdbx_strand_id
1 'polypeptide(L)'
;YSYDNLEDFNLVAGIRIDSHNRLGTFVTPRLHLRYLPNETTIFRISGGSGRKAANIFAENQTLFGTNRRINILESGGSIYGLNPEKAWNYGISIRQIFKLFGRGGDITADYYVTNFTDQVVVDWESEGQISFYNLEGLSRANSFQLSIDYNPFELISLRFAYKNYDVKTTYNSGFLQRPLQAQNRFFANFAWETKRKTRGAQWRWDLTYHYLGQQRLVST
;
A
#
# COMPACT_ATOMS: atom_id res chain seq x y z
N TYR A 1 -3.77 23.63 -7.25
CA TYR A 1 -4.72 24.51 -6.57
C TYR A 1 -5.05 23.92 -5.19
N SER A 2 -4.88 24.65 -4.12
CA SER A 2 -5.34 24.29 -2.78
C SER A 2 -6.43 25.29 -2.38
N TYR A 3 -7.56 24.77 -1.95
CA TYR A 3 -8.64 25.53 -1.35
C TYR A 3 -8.69 25.16 0.13
N ASP A 4 -8.39 26.10 0.97
CA ASP A 4 -8.42 25.96 2.43
C ASP A 4 -9.43 27.00 2.94
N ASN A 5 -10.67 26.57 3.06
CA ASN A 5 -11.70 27.39 3.62
C ASN A 5 -12.20 26.70 4.88
N LEU A 6 -11.80 27.24 6.02
CA LEU A 6 -12.19 26.80 7.33
C LEU A 6 -11.44 25.56 7.83
N GLU A 7 -11.37 25.43 9.12
CA GLU A 7 -10.77 24.34 9.87
C GLU A 7 -11.31 22.96 9.50
N ASP A 8 -12.52 22.91 8.88
CA ASP A 8 -13.29 21.69 8.66
C ASP A 8 -13.12 21.07 7.27
N PHE A 9 -12.69 21.82 6.26
CA PHE A 9 -12.64 21.35 4.89
C PHE A 9 -11.38 21.80 4.16
N ASN A 10 -10.63 20.85 3.62
CA ASN A 10 -9.44 21.12 2.81
C ASN A 10 -9.50 20.30 1.52
N LEU A 11 -9.34 20.98 0.39
CA LEU A 11 -9.28 20.36 -0.94
C LEU A 11 -7.96 20.73 -1.61
N VAL A 12 -7.22 19.73 -2.02
CA VAL A 12 -6.00 19.89 -2.81
C VAL A 12 -6.17 19.17 -4.14
N ALA A 13 -6.22 19.94 -5.24
CA ALA A 13 -6.19 19.43 -6.59
C ALA A 13 -4.84 19.78 -7.23
N GLY A 14 -4.19 18.82 -7.84
CA GLY A 14 -2.88 18.99 -8.45
C GLY A 14 -2.79 18.29 -9.79
N ILE A 15 -2.04 18.91 -10.71
CA ILE A 15 -1.65 18.33 -11.98
C ILE A 15 -0.13 18.42 -12.03
N ARG A 16 0.51 17.30 -12.27
CA ARG A 16 1.95 17.22 -12.45
C ARG A 16 2.25 16.83 -13.89
N ILE A 17 3.13 17.56 -14.53
CA ILE A 17 3.63 17.29 -15.88
C ILE A 17 5.08 16.84 -15.72
N ASP A 18 5.37 15.65 -16.18
CA ASP A 18 6.72 15.07 -16.17
C ASP A 18 7.21 14.91 -17.60
N SER A 19 8.48 15.24 -17.84
CA SER A 19 9.18 14.95 -19.09
C SER A 19 10.34 14.00 -18.80
N HIS A 20 10.33 12.87 -19.46
CA HIS A 20 11.34 11.83 -19.28
C HIS A 20 11.93 11.44 -20.64
N ASN A 21 13.25 11.31 -20.71
CA ASN A 21 13.97 11.08 -21.96
C ASN A 21 13.56 9.81 -22.73
N ARG A 22 13.01 8.80 -22.05
CA ARG A 22 12.55 7.54 -22.66
C ARG A 22 11.03 7.37 -22.68
N LEU A 23 10.30 8.04 -21.78
CA LEU A 23 8.86 7.89 -21.63
C LEU A 23 8.07 9.04 -22.25
N GLY A 24 8.76 10.08 -22.75
CA GLY A 24 8.14 11.30 -23.25
C GLY A 24 7.50 12.14 -22.13
N THR A 25 6.63 13.05 -22.54
CA THR A 25 5.90 13.92 -21.62
C THR A 25 4.56 13.29 -21.24
N PHE A 26 4.21 13.33 -19.96
CA PHE A 26 2.95 12.80 -19.45
C PHE A 26 2.43 13.60 -18.27
N VAL A 27 1.14 13.45 -18.01
CA VAL A 27 0.41 14.19 -16.99
C VAL A 27 -0.13 13.23 -15.94
N THR A 28 0.02 13.60 -14.66
CA THR A 28 -0.48 12.83 -13.52
C THR A 28 -1.33 13.72 -12.64
N PRO A 29 -2.68 13.64 -12.76
CA PRO A 29 -3.59 14.36 -11.90
C PRO A 29 -3.70 13.68 -10.54
N ARG A 30 -3.97 14.51 -9.51
CA ARG A 30 -4.24 14.06 -8.15
C ARG A 30 -5.26 14.94 -7.46
N LEU A 31 -6.06 14.34 -6.60
CA LEU A 31 -7.04 15.02 -5.77
C LEU A 31 -6.96 14.47 -4.36
N HIS A 32 -6.98 15.37 -3.37
CA HIS A 32 -7.10 15.02 -1.96
C HIS A 32 -8.14 15.92 -1.32
N LEU A 33 -9.07 15.33 -0.62
CA LEU A 33 -10.08 15.99 0.17
C LEU A 33 -9.97 15.53 1.61
N ARG A 34 -9.99 16.48 2.54
CA ARG A 34 -10.11 16.24 3.98
C ARG A 34 -11.33 16.99 4.49
N TYR A 35 -12.16 16.29 5.26
CA TYR A 35 -13.36 16.88 5.85
C TYR A 35 -13.47 16.47 7.33
N LEU A 36 -13.68 17.45 8.19
CA LEU A 36 -13.88 17.31 9.63
C LEU A 36 -15.29 17.76 9.98
N PRO A 37 -16.26 16.85 10.04
CA PRO A 37 -17.63 17.21 10.48
C PRO A 37 -17.69 17.62 11.95
N ASN A 38 -16.68 17.23 12.72
CA ASN A 38 -16.49 17.60 14.11
C ASN A 38 -15.01 17.37 14.53
N GLU A 39 -14.63 17.79 15.72
CA GLU A 39 -13.25 17.69 16.24
C GLU A 39 -12.73 16.25 16.40
N THR A 40 -13.60 15.25 16.38
CA THR A 40 -13.24 13.85 16.63
C THR A 40 -13.29 12.99 15.40
N THR A 41 -13.88 13.45 14.29
CA THR A 41 -14.08 12.65 13.08
C THR A 41 -13.37 13.28 11.90
N ILE A 42 -12.56 12.49 11.18
CA ILE A 42 -11.81 12.95 10.03
C ILE A 42 -12.11 12.02 8.86
N PHE A 43 -12.67 12.58 7.79
CA PHE A 43 -12.80 11.89 6.50
C PHE A 43 -11.72 12.34 5.55
N ARG A 44 -11.16 11.42 4.77
CA ARG A 44 -10.25 11.72 3.68
C ARG A 44 -10.65 10.93 2.45
N ILE A 45 -10.61 11.59 1.30
CA ILE A 45 -10.78 10.97 0.00
C ILE A 45 -9.57 11.36 -0.84
N SER A 46 -9.02 10.41 -1.57
CA SER A 46 -7.90 10.64 -2.47
C SER A 46 -8.11 9.94 -3.79
N GLY A 47 -7.60 10.52 -4.85
CA GLY A 47 -7.58 9.91 -6.17
C GLY A 47 -6.44 10.49 -7.00
N GLY A 48 -5.85 9.67 -7.85
CA GLY A 48 -4.79 10.14 -8.72
C GLY A 48 -4.25 9.04 -9.62
N SER A 49 -3.53 9.46 -10.64
CA SER A 49 -2.82 8.55 -11.52
C SER A 49 -1.32 8.59 -11.28
N GLY A 50 -0.65 7.51 -11.61
CA GLY A 50 0.79 7.39 -11.59
C GLY A 50 1.32 6.71 -12.84
N ARG A 51 2.55 7.08 -13.23
CA ARG A 51 3.30 6.44 -14.30
C ARG A 51 4.72 6.18 -13.82
N LYS A 52 5.23 5.00 -14.14
CA LYS A 52 6.54 4.55 -13.69
C LYS A 52 7.22 3.74 -14.80
N ALA A 53 8.51 3.96 -14.98
CA ALA A 53 9.35 3.04 -15.75
C ALA A 53 9.65 1.82 -14.90
N ALA A 54 9.33 0.62 -15.38
CA ALA A 54 9.67 -0.59 -14.67
C ALA A 54 11.20 -0.84 -14.75
N ASN A 55 11.84 -0.95 -13.61
CA ASN A 55 13.23 -1.40 -13.51
C ASN A 55 13.24 -2.86 -13.09
N ILE A 56 13.11 -3.76 -14.07
CA ILE A 56 12.98 -5.19 -13.84
C ILE A 56 14.13 -5.77 -13.00
N PHE A 57 15.35 -5.28 -13.17
CA PHE A 57 16.52 -5.75 -12.44
C PHE A 57 16.52 -5.27 -10.98
N ALA A 58 16.37 -3.98 -10.74
CA ALA A 58 16.41 -3.43 -9.38
C ALA A 58 15.21 -3.85 -8.53
N GLU A 59 14.05 -4.04 -9.15
CA GLU A 59 12.81 -4.40 -8.44
C GLU A 59 12.66 -5.90 -8.17
N ASN A 60 13.44 -6.73 -8.87
CA ASN A 60 13.31 -8.19 -8.81
C ASN A 60 14.64 -8.90 -8.58
N GLN A 61 15.58 -8.28 -7.86
CA GLN A 61 16.93 -8.80 -7.65
C GLN A 61 16.99 -10.26 -7.17
N THR A 62 16.07 -10.64 -6.28
CA THR A 62 16.00 -12.01 -5.73
C THR A 62 15.64 -13.06 -6.78
N LEU A 63 14.92 -12.67 -7.84
CA LEU A 63 14.55 -13.58 -8.93
C LEU A 63 15.70 -13.86 -9.89
N PHE A 64 16.75 -13.02 -9.89
CA PHE A 64 17.92 -13.23 -10.74
C PHE A 64 18.95 -14.17 -10.10
N GLY A 65 18.83 -14.50 -8.81
CA GLY A 65 19.60 -15.53 -8.13
C GLY A 65 19.07 -16.94 -8.36
N THR A 66 18.69 -17.28 -9.59
CA THR A 66 18.06 -18.54 -9.97
C THR A 66 18.72 -19.14 -11.21
N ASN A 67 18.58 -20.45 -11.40
CA ASN A 67 18.93 -21.14 -12.64
C ASN A 67 17.76 -21.23 -13.65
N ARG A 68 16.61 -20.58 -13.35
CA ARG A 68 15.50 -20.49 -14.30
C ARG A 68 15.85 -19.59 -15.47
N ARG A 69 15.35 -19.91 -16.65
CA ARG A 69 15.51 -19.07 -17.84
C ARG A 69 14.73 -17.77 -17.69
N ILE A 70 15.37 -16.63 -17.93
CA ILE A 70 14.76 -15.32 -17.88
C ILE A 70 14.37 -14.91 -19.30
N ASN A 71 13.09 -14.61 -19.51
CA ASN A 71 12.54 -14.16 -20.77
C ASN A 71 11.96 -12.75 -20.61
N ILE A 72 12.31 -11.84 -21.51
CA ILE A 72 11.66 -10.53 -21.62
C ILE A 72 10.89 -10.54 -22.92
N LEU A 73 9.56 -10.47 -22.82
CA LEU A 73 8.66 -10.43 -23.97
C LEU A 73 8.39 -8.97 -24.29
N GLU A 74 9.07 -8.48 -25.32
CA GLU A 74 9.03 -7.07 -25.70
C GLU A 74 7.65 -6.66 -26.25
N SER A 75 7.18 -5.48 -25.83
CA SER A 75 5.92 -4.85 -26.27
C SER A 75 6.19 -3.54 -27.05
N GLY A 76 7.43 -3.35 -27.53
CA GLY A 76 7.83 -2.15 -28.26
C GLY A 76 8.12 -0.92 -27.39
N GLY A 77 8.17 -1.07 -26.08
CA GLY A 77 8.49 0.01 -25.14
C GLY A 77 9.97 0.38 -25.12
N SER A 78 10.29 1.55 -24.58
CA SER A 78 11.62 2.15 -24.63
C SER A 78 12.59 1.65 -23.55
N ILE A 79 12.12 0.90 -22.57
CA ILE A 79 12.92 0.38 -21.45
C ILE A 79 12.78 -1.14 -21.40
N TYR A 80 13.87 -1.85 -21.72
CA TYR A 80 13.88 -3.31 -21.86
C TYR A 80 12.85 -3.86 -22.87
N GLY A 81 12.44 -3.04 -23.86
CA GLY A 81 11.35 -3.39 -24.78
C GLY A 81 9.95 -3.34 -24.14
N LEU A 82 9.82 -2.91 -22.88
CA LEU A 82 8.56 -2.89 -22.13
C LEU A 82 7.98 -1.48 -22.02
N ASN A 83 6.65 -1.40 -22.03
CA ASN A 83 5.92 -0.16 -21.78
C ASN A 83 5.96 0.24 -20.29
N PRO A 84 5.86 1.54 -19.99
CA PRO A 84 5.82 2.00 -18.60
C PRO A 84 4.53 1.58 -17.89
N GLU A 85 4.66 1.29 -16.62
CA GLU A 85 3.50 1.04 -15.76
C GLU A 85 2.65 2.28 -15.59
N LYS A 86 1.33 2.11 -15.61
CA LYS A 86 0.32 3.15 -15.41
C LYS A 86 -0.76 2.63 -14.47
N ALA A 87 -1.12 3.43 -13.50
CA ALA A 87 -2.16 3.06 -12.55
C ALA A 87 -3.00 4.26 -12.13
N TRP A 88 -4.23 3.97 -11.75
CA TRP A 88 -5.10 4.86 -11.00
C TRP A 88 -5.27 4.33 -9.59
N ASN A 89 -5.12 5.21 -8.62
CA ASN A 89 -5.33 4.90 -7.20
C ASN A 89 -6.46 5.77 -6.65
N TYR A 90 -7.36 5.16 -5.90
CA TYR A 90 -8.47 5.80 -5.20
C TYR A 90 -8.48 5.32 -3.77
N GLY A 91 -8.74 6.23 -2.85
CA GLY A 91 -8.74 5.91 -1.43
C GLY A 91 -9.77 6.69 -0.65
N ILE A 92 -10.30 6.04 0.36
CA ILE A 92 -11.13 6.64 1.41
C ILE A 92 -10.54 6.24 2.77
N SER A 93 -10.51 7.18 3.69
CA SER A 93 -10.04 6.99 5.06
C SER A 93 -10.98 7.68 6.03
N ILE A 94 -11.28 7.01 7.12
CA ILE A 94 -12.08 7.54 8.23
C ILE A 94 -11.27 7.35 9.49
N ARG A 95 -11.06 8.41 10.25
CA ARG A 95 -10.50 8.36 11.60
C ARG A 95 -11.50 8.91 12.59
N GLN A 96 -11.76 8.14 13.64
CA GLN A 96 -12.62 8.53 14.76
C GLN A 96 -11.79 8.53 16.04
N ILE A 97 -11.70 9.69 16.68
CA ILE A 97 -11.13 9.84 18.02
C ILE A 97 -12.24 9.57 19.04
N PHE A 98 -11.96 8.77 20.05
CA PHE A 98 -12.93 8.42 21.09
C PHE A 98 -12.34 8.55 22.49
N LYS A 99 -13.21 8.60 23.48
CA LYS A 99 -12.84 8.47 24.89
C LYS A 99 -13.59 7.27 25.48
N LEU A 100 -12.87 6.34 26.07
CA LEU A 100 -13.40 5.18 26.77
C LEU A 100 -12.83 5.15 28.19
N PHE A 101 -13.69 5.10 29.22
CA PHE A 101 -13.30 5.18 30.63
C PHE A 101 -12.42 6.41 30.95
N GLY A 102 -12.71 7.55 30.34
CA GLY A 102 -11.93 8.78 30.52
C GLY A 102 -10.58 8.82 29.81
N ARG A 103 -10.22 7.78 29.04
CA ARG A 103 -8.96 7.66 28.30
C ARG A 103 -9.17 7.76 26.79
N GLY A 104 -8.22 8.43 26.15
CA GLY A 104 -8.28 8.65 24.70
C GLY A 104 -7.83 7.45 23.89
N GLY A 105 -8.43 7.30 22.74
CA GLY A 105 -8.03 6.37 21.71
C GLY A 105 -8.51 6.84 20.34
N ASP A 106 -8.09 6.15 19.30
CA ASP A 106 -8.62 6.37 17.95
C ASP A 106 -8.76 5.07 17.16
N ILE A 107 -9.71 5.08 16.24
CA ILE A 107 -9.93 4.04 15.25
C ILE A 107 -9.74 4.67 13.89
N THR A 108 -8.94 4.04 13.04
CA THR A 108 -8.76 4.47 11.65
C THR A 108 -9.09 3.29 10.73
N ALA A 109 -9.96 3.54 9.75
CA ALA A 109 -10.28 2.60 8.69
C ALA A 109 -9.92 3.22 7.34
N ASP A 110 -9.11 2.51 6.56
CA ASP A 110 -8.62 2.91 5.25
C ASP A 110 -9.03 1.89 4.20
N TYR A 111 -9.50 2.35 3.04
CA TYR A 111 -9.73 1.50 1.89
C TYR A 111 -9.15 2.14 0.64
N TYR A 112 -8.27 1.42 -0.05
CA TYR A 112 -7.63 1.86 -1.28
C TYR A 112 -7.81 0.83 -2.39
N VAL A 113 -8.05 1.35 -3.59
CA VAL A 113 -8.13 0.58 -4.83
C VAL A 113 -7.09 1.11 -5.79
N THR A 114 -6.24 0.24 -6.31
CA THR A 114 -5.31 0.56 -7.40
C THR A 114 -5.66 -0.30 -8.61
N ASN A 115 -6.00 0.34 -9.72
CA ASN A 115 -6.23 -0.30 -11.00
C ASN A 115 -5.06 0.02 -11.93
N PHE A 116 -4.39 -1.01 -12.41
CA PHE A 116 -3.33 -0.88 -13.38
C PHE A 116 -3.94 -0.88 -14.79
N THR A 117 -3.64 0.16 -15.57
CA THR A 117 -3.97 0.21 -17.00
C THR A 117 -2.84 -0.34 -17.85
N ASP A 118 -1.62 -0.36 -17.31
CA ASP A 118 -0.46 -1.06 -17.83
C ASP A 118 0.47 -1.42 -16.66
N GLN A 119 1.06 -2.62 -16.69
CA GLN A 119 1.96 -3.10 -15.67
C GLN A 119 2.96 -4.07 -16.28
N VAL A 120 4.19 -4.08 -15.80
CA VAL A 120 5.11 -5.15 -16.10
C VAL A 120 4.79 -6.35 -15.19
N VAL A 121 4.26 -7.39 -15.79
CA VAL A 121 3.95 -8.65 -15.10
C VAL A 121 5.24 -9.45 -14.97
N VAL A 122 5.48 -9.93 -13.75
CA VAL A 122 6.56 -10.89 -13.44
C VAL A 122 5.90 -12.25 -13.27
N ASP A 123 5.99 -13.04 -14.31
CA ASP A 123 5.35 -14.36 -14.39
C ASP A 123 6.38 -15.48 -14.22
N TRP A 124 6.23 -16.23 -13.17
CA TRP A 124 7.06 -17.40 -12.82
C TRP A 124 6.21 -18.64 -12.54
N GLU A 125 4.96 -18.61 -13.05
CA GLU A 125 4.01 -19.71 -12.96
C GLU A 125 4.42 -20.91 -13.86
N SER A 126 5.24 -20.64 -14.88
CA SER A 126 5.74 -21.70 -15.76
C SER A 126 7.03 -22.30 -15.20
N GLU A 127 7.10 -23.63 -15.22
CA GLU A 127 8.27 -24.39 -14.76
C GLU A 127 9.54 -23.99 -15.51
N GLY A 128 10.64 -23.82 -14.76
CA GLY A 128 11.95 -23.55 -15.32
C GLY A 128 12.17 -22.17 -15.94
N GLN A 129 11.18 -21.26 -15.91
CA GLN A 129 11.30 -19.93 -16.51
C GLN A 129 10.69 -18.81 -15.65
N ILE A 130 11.15 -17.60 -15.89
CA ILE A 130 10.59 -16.35 -15.39
C ILE A 130 10.40 -15.44 -16.58
N SER A 131 9.17 -14.95 -16.79
CA SER A 131 8.84 -14.08 -17.91
C SER A 131 8.46 -12.69 -17.42
N PHE A 132 8.95 -11.67 -18.12
CA PHE A 132 8.59 -10.27 -17.93
C PHE A 132 7.86 -9.79 -19.19
N TYR A 133 6.64 -9.27 -19.04
CA TYR A 133 5.85 -8.78 -20.15
C TYR A 133 4.86 -7.70 -19.68
N ASN A 134 4.35 -6.91 -20.59
CA ASN A 134 3.29 -5.96 -20.28
C ASN A 134 1.95 -6.67 -20.09
N LEU A 135 1.16 -6.16 -19.19
CA LEU A 135 -0.14 -6.68 -18.80
C LEU A 135 -1.08 -6.80 -20.02
N GLU A 136 -1.58 -8.00 -20.25
CA GLU A 136 -2.70 -8.28 -21.15
C GLU A 136 -3.89 -8.76 -20.33
N GLY A 137 -4.76 -7.84 -19.91
CA GLY A 137 -5.90 -8.16 -19.06
C GLY A 137 -6.06 -7.22 -17.88
N LEU A 138 -6.38 -7.76 -16.72
CA LEU A 138 -6.69 -7.00 -15.51
C LEU A 138 -5.59 -7.14 -14.46
N SER A 139 -5.24 -6.03 -13.84
CA SER A 139 -4.45 -6.03 -12.61
C SER A 139 -5.01 -4.99 -11.66
N ARG A 140 -5.29 -5.44 -10.43
CA ARG A 140 -5.82 -4.58 -9.38
C ARG A 140 -5.28 -4.95 -8.01
N ALA A 141 -5.16 -3.95 -7.15
CA ALA A 141 -4.86 -4.13 -5.75
C ALA A 141 -5.94 -3.44 -4.91
N ASN A 142 -6.61 -4.20 -4.05
CA ASN A 142 -7.53 -3.68 -3.04
C ASN A 142 -6.85 -3.81 -1.68
N SER A 143 -6.84 -2.72 -0.93
CA SER A 143 -6.25 -2.67 0.41
C SER A 143 -7.26 -2.14 1.40
N PHE A 144 -7.64 -2.94 2.37
CA PHE A 144 -8.39 -2.50 3.55
C PHE A 144 -7.48 -2.58 4.77
N GLN A 145 -7.49 -1.55 5.60
CA GLN A 145 -6.79 -1.53 6.88
C GLN A 145 -7.69 -0.95 7.95
N LEU A 146 -7.75 -1.62 9.07
CA LEU A 146 -8.38 -1.12 10.31
C LEU A 146 -7.29 -1.08 11.39
N SER A 147 -7.14 0.04 12.06
CA SER A 147 -6.25 0.19 13.21
C SER A 147 -6.97 0.82 14.39
N ILE A 148 -6.61 0.38 15.59
CA ILE A 148 -7.13 0.88 16.86
C ILE A 148 -5.93 1.15 17.76
N ASP A 149 -5.79 2.39 18.20
CA ASP A 149 -4.84 2.83 19.21
C ASP A 149 -5.61 3.23 20.46
N TYR A 150 -5.23 2.68 21.62
CA TYR A 150 -5.90 2.96 22.88
C TYR A 150 -4.92 2.94 24.06
N ASN A 151 -5.03 3.93 24.92
CA ASN A 151 -4.22 4.04 26.14
C ASN A 151 -5.10 3.83 27.38
N PRO A 152 -5.36 2.58 27.82
CA PRO A 152 -6.25 2.29 28.95
C PRO A 152 -5.74 2.88 30.28
N PHE A 153 -4.42 3.02 30.41
CA PHE A 153 -3.74 3.61 31.58
C PHE A 153 -2.63 4.54 31.11
N GLU A 154 -2.16 5.43 31.98
CA GLU A 154 -1.11 6.42 31.65
C GLU A 154 0.19 5.80 31.09
N LEU A 155 0.48 4.58 31.51
CA LEU A 155 1.74 3.89 31.24
C LEU A 155 1.56 2.66 30.33
N ILE A 156 0.36 2.46 29.80
CA ILE A 156 0.04 1.32 28.93
C ILE A 156 -0.53 1.84 27.61
N SER A 157 0.04 1.37 26.52
CA SER A 157 -0.43 1.61 25.18
C SER A 157 -0.76 0.29 24.49
N LEU A 158 -1.91 0.24 23.84
CA LEU A 158 -2.39 -0.87 23.05
C LEU A 158 -2.55 -0.41 21.62
N ARG A 159 -2.05 -1.21 20.67
CA ARG A 159 -2.28 -1.02 19.25
C ARG A 159 -2.71 -2.33 18.61
N PHE A 160 -3.79 -2.28 17.86
CA PHE A 160 -4.27 -3.39 17.06
C PHE A 160 -4.39 -2.92 15.61
N ALA A 161 -4.01 -3.76 14.67
CA ALA A 161 -4.22 -3.49 13.26
C ALA A 161 -4.56 -4.78 12.51
N TYR A 162 -5.53 -4.69 11.64
CA TYR A 162 -5.87 -5.71 10.66
C TYR A 162 -5.71 -5.14 9.27
N LYS A 163 -5.08 -5.89 8.38
CA LYS A 163 -4.93 -5.54 6.97
C LYS A 163 -5.38 -6.70 6.09
N ASN A 164 -6.28 -6.38 5.15
CA ASN A 164 -6.59 -7.24 4.02
C ASN A 164 -6.00 -6.59 2.76
N TYR A 165 -5.21 -7.36 2.00
CA TYR A 165 -4.53 -6.86 0.81
C TYR A 165 -4.72 -7.88 -0.33
N ASP A 166 -5.74 -7.66 -1.16
CA ASP A 166 -6.10 -8.52 -2.28
C ASP A 166 -5.50 -7.94 -3.57
N VAL A 167 -4.41 -8.55 -4.04
CA VAL A 167 -3.72 -8.18 -5.27
C VAL A 167 -3.84 -9.30 -6.27
N LYS A 168 -4.48 -9.02 -7.40
CA LYS A 168 -4.69 -9.97 -8.48
C LYS A 168 -4.22 -9.38 -9.81
N THR A 169 -3.58 -10.22 -10.58
CA THR A 169 -3.04 -9.89 -11.89
C THR A 169 -3.34 -11.01 -12.87
N THR A 170 -3.60 -10.67 -14.11
CA THR A 170 -3.70 -11.63 -15.20
C THR A 170 -2.31 -12.11 -15.56
N TYR A 171 -2.03 -13.37 -15.28
CA TYR A 171 -0.87 -14.13 -15.75
C TYR A 171 -1.26 -14.94 -16.97
N ASN A 172 -0.30 -15.56 -17.65
CA ASN A 172 -0.58 -16.48 -18.74
C ASN A 172 -1.47 -17.67 -18.30
N SER A 173 -1.39 -18.06 -17.03
CA SER A 173 -2.19 -19.12 -16.40
C SER A 173 -3.58 -18.65 -15.95
N GLY A 174 -3.91 -17.35 -16.04
CA GLY A 174 -5.19 -16.77 -15.65
C GLY A 174 -5.11 -15.61 -14.68
N PHE A 175 -6.28 -15.15 -14.23
CA PHE A 175 -6.38 -14.05 -13.26
C PHE A 175 -6.21 -14.56 -11.83
N LEU A 176 -4.99 -14.43 -11.29
CA LEU A 176 -4.57 -15.05 -10.03
C LEU A 176 -4.09 -14.02 -9.02
N GLN A 177 -4.15 -14.39 -7.75
CA GLN A 177 -3.58 -13.62 -6.67
C GLN A 177 -2.04 -13.60 -6.77
N ARG A 178 -1.45 -12.46 -6.46
CA ARG A 178 0.02 -12.32 -6.45
C ARG A 178 0.65 -13.36 -5.50
N PRO A 179 1.64 -14.13 -5.98
CA PRO A 179 2.27 -15.16 -5.16
C PRO A 179 3.09 -14.55 -4.02
N LEU A 180 3.33 -15.34 -2.98
CA LEU A 180 4.11 -15.02 -1.78
C LEU A 180 3.64 -13.76 -1.04
N GLN A 181 2.36 -13.40 -1.18
CA GLN A 181 1.76 -12.26 -0.51
C GLN A 181 0.59 -12.71 0.36
N ALA A 182 0.73 -12.54 1.68
CA ALA A 182 -0.36 -12.82 2.60
C ALA A 182 -1.48 -11.79 2.41
N GLN A 183 -2.69 -12.30 2.12
CA GLN A 183 -3.87 -11.46 1.95
C GLN A 183 -4.32 -10.85 3.29
N ASN A 184 -4.29 -11.64 4.34
CA ASN A 184 -4.71 -11.21 5.67
C ASN A 184 -3.51 -11.09 6.60
N ARG A 185 -3.43 -9.98 7.31
CA ARG A 185 -2.40 -9.73 8.33
C ARG A 185 -3.04 -9.15 9.56
N PHE A 186 -2.62 -9.60 10.72
CA PHE A 186 -3.00 -9.05 11.99
C PHE A 186 -1.76 -8.66 12.79
N PHE A 187 -1.85 -7.55 13.47
CA PHE A 187 -0.83 -6.99 14.33
C PHE A 187 -1.46 -6.61 15.67
N ALA A 188 -0.81 -6.97 16.76
CA ALA A 188 -1.15 -6.49 18.09
C ALA A 188 0.13 -6.11 18.82
N ASN A 189 0.11 -4.98 19.48
CA ASN A 189 1.21 -4.50 20.30
C ASN A 189 0.69 -4.05 21.66
N PHE A 190 1.41 -4.45 22.68
CA PHE A 190 1.25 -4.03 24.07
C PHE A 190 2.54 -3.39 24.51
N ALA A 191 2.50 -2.13 24.90
CA ALA A 191 3.63 -1.42 25.47
C ALA A 191 3.30 -0.97 26.90
N TRP A 192 4.22 -1.23 27.82
CA TRP A 192 4.14 -0.79 29.21
C TRP A 192 5.43 -0.08 29.58
N GLU A 193 5.31 1.05 30.28
CA GLU A 193 6.45 1.77 30.80
C GLU A 193 6.22 2.20 32.24
N THR A 194 7.30 2.32 33.01
CA THR A 194 7.24 2.88 34.37
C THR A 194 7.41 4.38 34.35
N LYS A 195 6.94 5.07 35.38
CA LYS A 195 7.27 6.50 35.57
C LYS A 195 8.78 6.68 35.63
N ARG A 196 9.27 7.73 35.01
CA ARG A 196 10.68 8.08 35.01
C ARG A 196 11.12 8.51 36.41
N LYS A 197 12.14 7.83 36.96
CA LYS A 197 12.71 8.19 38.27
C LYS A 197 13.57 9.45 38.16
N THR A 198 13.81 10.12 39.29
CA THR A 198 14.58 11.37 39.39
C THR A 198 15.99 11.29 38.74
N ARG A 199 16.59 10.10 38.70
CA ARG A 199 17.88 9.82 38.03
C ARG A 199 17.75 9.36 36.60
N GLY A 200 16.56 9.51 35.96
CA GLY A 200 16.30 9.17 34.58
C GLY A 200 16.04 7.68 34.28
N ALA A 201 16.13 6.80 35.28
CA ALA A 201 15.85 5.37 35.05
C ALA A 201 14.36 5.11 34.78
N GLN A 202 14.08 4.29 33.79
CA GLN A 202 12.74 3.89 33.37
C GLN A 202 12.80 2.46 32.82
N TRP A 203 11.81 1.63 33.13
CA TRP A 203 11.61 0.33 32.48
C TRP A 203 10.59 0.49 31.37
N ARG A 204 10.85 -0.15 30.25
CA ARG A 204 9.93 -0.26 29.10
C ARG A 204 9.85 -1.70 28.67
N TRP A 205 8.63 -2.16 28.45
CA TRP A 205 8.32 -3.47 27.92
C TRP A 205 7.46 -3.29 26.68
N ASP A 206 7.81 -4.00 25.64
CA ASP A 206 7.11 -3.99 24.38
C ASP A 206 6.91 -5.43 23.92
N LEU A 207 5.65 -5.81 23.73
CA LEU A 207 5.27 -7.12 23.24
C LEU A 207 4.51 -6.95 21.94
N THR A 208 5.04 -7.52 20.88
CA THR A 208 4.46 -7.45 19.55
C THR A 208 4.10 -8.84 19.05
N TYR A 209 2.87 -8.97 18.56
CA TYR A 209 2.37 -10.17 17.90
C TYR A 209 2.03 -9.86 16.45
N HIS A 210 2.55 -10.68 15.52
CA HIS A 210 2.24 -10.63 14.10
C HIS A 210 1.63 -11.96 13.65
N TYR A 211 0.52 -11.87 12.94
CA TYR A 211 -0.04 -13.00 12.21
C TYR A 211 -0.05 -12.70 10.72
N LEU A 212 0.50 -13.62 9.95
CA LEU A 212 0.48 -13.63 8.49
C LEU A 212 -0.41 -14.78 8.03
N GLY A 213 -1.45 -14.46 7.28
CA GLY A 213 -2.35 -15.43 6.68
C GLY A 213 -1.70 -16.24 5.56
N GLN A 214 -2.50 -17.09 4.96
CA GLN A 214 -2.06 -17.93 3.84
C GLN A 214 -1.54 -17.10 2.68
N GLN A 215 -0.55 -17.64 1.98
CA GLN A 215 0.05 -17.08 0.79
C GLN A 215 -0.09 -18.08 -0.35
N ARG A 216 -0.41 -17.58 -1.54
CA ARG A 216 -0.36 -18.42 -2.72
C ARG A 216 1.09 -18.72 -3.09
N LEU A 217 1.39 -19.96 -3.33
CA LEU A 217 2.63 -20.38 -3.97
C LEU A 217 2.44 -20.44 -5.49
N VAL A 218 3.50 -20.28 -6.24
CA VAL A 218 3.50 -20.56 -7.69
C VAL A 218 3.33 -22.05 -7.92
N SER A 219 2.61 -22.41 -8.96
CA SER A 219 2.60 -23.79 -9.46
C SER A 219 4.00 -24.15 -9.94
N THR A 220 4.59 -25.16 -9.36
CA THR A 220 5.87 -25.73 -9.79
C THR A 220 5.61 -27.07 -10.47
#